data_709035b1d70115f61877ad57416e1511
#
_entry.id   709035b1d70115f61877ad57416e1511
#
_cell.length_a   1.000
_cell.length_b   1.000
_cell.length_c   1.000
_cell.angle_alpha   90.00
_cell.angle_beta   90.00
_cell.angle_gamma   90.00
#
_symmetry.space_group_name_H-M   'P 1'
#
loop_
_entity.id
_entity.type
_entity.pdbx_description
1 polymer ?
#
loop_
_entity_poly.entity_id
_entity_poly.type
_entity_poly.pdbx_seq_one_letter_code
_entity_poly.pdbx_strand_id
1 'polypeptide(L)'
;MQNIMNRFKKKNELPVKHYPDTMPTKDPDNQRDILLEVVDADIHFKVGKRIVKACNNLNFKIYKGETFGLVGESGSGKTTISRAIIGINRLHRGAIYFNGENIAKKLSKAKKMEAKKAIQMIFQDPAASLNERANIDYIISEGLYNFKLFKTPEERLKKVYKILEEVSLLPEHLSRYPHEFSGGQRQRIGIARALVIEPELVLADEPISALDVSIRAQVLNLLKKLQRERSLTYLFIAHDLSIIRYISDRIAVMHKGYIVELGESQDIYSNPIHPYTKALLTAIPQPDPKSKGDRIRVVYNQGNIKYEENEFIEVKPGRYVLGNQELIEKWTQK
;
A
#
# COMPACT_ATOMS: atom_id res chain seq x y z
N MET A 1 12.35 -18.21 -45.03
CA MET A 1 11.61 -17.27 -44.15
C MET A 1 11.42 -17.77 -42.71
N GLN A 2 11.36 -19.07 -42.44
CA GLN A 2 11.21 -19.63 -41.08
C GLN A 2 12.41 -19.42 -40.14
N ASN A 3 13.66 -19.33 -40.70
CA ASN A 3 14.88 -19.12 -39.90
C ASN A 3 15.09 -17.68 -39.40
N ILE A 4 14.45 -16.68 -40.02
CA ILE A 4 14.53 -15.29 -39.59
C ILE A 4 13.55 -15.00 -38.46
N MET A 5 12.38 -15.62 -38.46
CA MET A 5 11.40 -15.51 -37.37
C MET A 5 11.87 -16.16 -36.06
N ASN A 6 12.68 -17.20 -36.09
CA ASN A 6 13.24 -17.84 -34.90
C ASN A 6 14.43 -17.07 -34.27
N ARG A 7 15.11 -16.21 -35.06
CA ARG A 7 16.16 -15.33 -34.50
C ARG A 7 15.62 -14.14 -33.72
N PHE A 8 14.41 -13.65 -34.01
CA PHE A 8 13.77 -12.56 -33.28
C PHE A 8 13.05 -13.00 -31.99
N LYS A 9 12.78 -14.30 -31.82
CA LYS A 9 12.19 -14.84 -30.57
C LYS A 9 13.20 -15.10 -29.45
N LYS A 10 14.53 -15.05 -29.72
CA LYS A 10 15.58 -15.34 -28.74
C LYS A 10 16.31 -14.11 -28.15
N LYS A 11 15.87 -12.89 -28.45
CA LYS A 11 16.47 -11.67 -27.88
C LYS A 11 15.44 -11.01 -26.95
N ASN A 12 15.55 -11.23 -25.64
CA ASN A 12 14.99 -10.56 -24.47
C ASN A 12 14.14 -11.45 -23.54
N GLU A 13 14.38 -12.74 -23.47
CA GLU A 13 13.99 -13.48 -22.25
C GLU A 13 15.11 -13.28 -21.24
N LEU A 14 14.91 -12.39 -20.28
CA LEU A 14 15.71 -12.36 -19.06
C LEU A 14 15.69 -13.79 -18.47
N PRO A 15 16.82 -14.28 -17.92
CA PRO A 15 16.86 -15.60 -17.34
C PRO A 15 15.69 -15.75 -16.35
N VAL A 16 14.96 -16.85 -16.45
CA VAL A 16 13.83 -17.14 -15.56
C VAL A 16 14.39 -17.24 -14.15
N LYS A 17 14.28 -16.14 -13.40
CA LYS A 17 14.72 -16.07 -12.01
C LYS A 17 13.80 -16.96 -11.18
N HIS A 18 14.34 -17.93 -10.50
CA HIS A 18 13.57 -18.80 -9.61
C HIS A 18 13.38 -18.10 -8.28
N TYR A 19 12.15 -17.87 -7.88
CA TYR A 19 11.78 -17.34 -6.57
C TYR A 19 11.41 -18.50 -5.65
N PRO A 20 12.06 -18.67 -4.48
CA PRO A 20 11.78 -19.77 -3.55
C PRO A 20 10.34 -19.72 -3.04
N ASP A 21 9.87 -20.82 -2.45
CA ASP A 21 8.52 -20.87 -1.86
C ASP A 21 8.45 -20.15 -0.50
N THR A 22 9.59 -20.08 0.19
CA THR A 22 9.72 -19.42 1.51
C THR A 22 10.97 -18.54 1.57
N MET A 23 10.90 -17.49 2.38
CA MET A 23 11.99 -16.58 2.70
C MET A 23 12.12 -16.42 4.22
N PRO A 24 13.29 -16.01 4.74
CA PRO A 24 13.45 -15.65 6.15
C PRO A 24 12.45 -14.57 6.58
N THR A 25 11.93 -14.69 7.80
CA THR A 25 11.03 -13.70 8.39
C THR A 25 11.73 -12.65 9.24
N LYS A 26 13.05 -12.79 9.44
CA LYS A 26 13.88 -11.78 10.08
C LYS A 26 14.76 -11.08 9.05
N ASP A 27 14.81 -9.77 9.15
CA ASP A 27 15.70 -8.97 8.34
C ASP A 27 17.14 -9.14 8.85
N PRO A 28 18.09 -9.61 8.02
CA PRO A 28 19.47 -9.82 8.45
C PRO A 28 20.16 -8.51 8.87
N ASP A 29 19.75 -7.37 8.29
CA ASP A 29 20.43 -6.08 8.48
C ASP A 29 20.05 -5.41 9.80
N ASN A 30 18.79 -5.54 10.25
CA ASN A 30 18.29 -4.84 11.44
C ASN A 30 17.54 -5.72 12.44
N GLN A 31 17.47 -7.04 12.21
CA GLN A 31 16.81 -8.05 13.04
C GLN A 31 15.30 -7.82 13.28
N ARG A 32 14.66 -6.94 12.52
CA ARG A 32 13.20 -6.71 12.60
C ARG A 32 12.44 -7.86 11.94
N ASP A 33 11.24 -8.14 12.46
CA ASP A 33 10.36 -9.16 11.88
C ASP A 33 9.70 -8.64 10.61
N ILE A 34 9.96 -9.31 9.48
CA ILE A 34 9.36 -9.00 8.18
C ILE A 34 7.97 -9.64 8.12
N LEU A 35 6.94 -8.84 7.90
CA LEU A 35 5.59 -9.33 7.67
C LEU A 35 5.32 -9.54 6.18
N LEU A 36 5.68 -8.57 5.35
CA LEU A 36 5.53 -8.62 3.91
C LEU A 36 6.83 -8.26 3.22
N GLU A 37 7.21 -9.03 2.21
CA GLU A 37 8.35 -8.71 1.34
C GLU A 37 7.93 -8.83 -0.14
N VAL A 38 8.19 -7.79 -0.90
CA VAL A 38 7.98 -7.74 -2.35
C VAL A 38 9.34 -7.78 -3.03
N VAL A 39 9.53 -8.74 -3.93
CA VAL A 39 10.80 -8.99 -4.61
C VAL A 39 10.63 -8.98 -6.11
N ASP A 40 11.36 -8.10 -6.81
CA ASP A 40 11.41 -7.95 -8.28
C ASP A 40 10.02 -7.93 -8.94
N ALA A 41 9.02 -7.31 -8.30
CA ALA A 41 7.63 -7.41 -8.73
C ALA A 41 7.36 -6.55 -9.98
N ASP A 42 7.02 -7.22 -11.08
CA ASP A 42 6.52 -6.62 -12.31
C ASP A 42 5.03 -6.91 -12.47
N ILE A 43 4.24 -5.89 -12.80
CA ILE A 43 2.81 -6.04 -13.10
C ILE A 43 2.50 -5.35 -14.41
N HIS A 44 2.06 -6.14 -15.38
CA HIS A 44 1.76 -5.69 -16.72
C HIS A 44 0.29 -5.97 -17.06
N PHE A 45 -0.35 -5.04 -17.73
CA PHE A 45 -1.71 -5.20 -18.27
C PHE A 45 -1.70 -5.15 -19.79
N LYS A 46 -2.47 -6.03 -20.42
CA LYS A 46 -2.71 -5.99 -21.86
C LYS A 46 -3.96 -5.15 -22.14
N VAL A 47 -3.78 -4.00 -22.78
CA VAL A 47 -4.86 -3.11 -23.20
C VAL A 47 -4.92 -3.09 -24.72
N GLY A 48 -5.80 -3.89 -25.30
CA GLY A 48 -5.83 -4.13 -26.74
C GLY A 48 -4.53 -4.78 -27.23
N LYS A 49 -3.79 -4.09 -28.10
CA LYS A 49 -2.47 -4.54 -28.62
C LYS A 49 -1.27 -3.99 -27.80
N ARG A 50 -1.51 -3.10 -26.84
CA ARG A 50 -0.44 -2.47 -26.05
C ARG A 50 -0.25 -3.19 -24.72
N ILE A 51 1.00 -3.24 -24.24
CA ILE A 51 1.35 -3.69 -22.90
C ILE A 51 1.61 -2.44 -22.04
N VAL A 52 0.83 -2.27 -20.98
CA VAL A 52 1.02 -1.22 -19.98
C VAL A 52 1.78 -1.83 -18.81
N LYS A 53 3.00 -1.37 -18.56
CA LYS A 53 3.85 -1.78 -17.45
C LYS A 53 3.48 -0.90 -16.24
N ALA A 54 2.60 -1.39 -15.38
CA ALA A 54 2.07 -0.62 -14.26
C ALA A 54 2.99 -0.63 -13.03
N CYS A 55 3.75 -1.71 -12.84
CA CYS A 55 4.79 -1.82 -11.82
C CYS A 55 6.01 -2.48 -12.43
N ASN A 56 7.19 -2.01 -12.08
CA ASN A 56 8.45 -2.46 -12.66
C ASN A 56 9.50 -2.62 -11.56
N ASN A 57 9.97 -3.86 -11.37
CA ASN A 57 11.05 -4.23 -10.46
C ASN A 57 10.88 -3.68 -9.04
N LEU A 58 9.66 -3.77 -8.49
CA LEU A 58 9.40 -3.27 -7.14
C LEU A 58 10.03 -4.17 -6.10
N ASN A 59 10.79 -3.55 -5.19
CA ASN A 59 11.46 -4.20 -4.07
C ASN A 59 11.24 -3.41 -2.79
N PHE A 60 10.58 -3.99 -1.79
CA PHE A 60 10.42 -3.39 -0.46
C PHE A 60 9.99 -4.42 0.57
N LYS A 61 10.24 -4.11 1.85
CA LYS A 61 9.85 -4.89 3.02
C LYS A 61 8.91 -4.07 3.89
N ILE A 62 7.93 -4.71 4.51
CA ILE A 62 7.07 -4.14 5.56
C ILE A 62 7.31 -4.97 6.82
N TYR A 63 7.67 -4.30 7.92
CA TYR A 63 7.93 -4.94 9.19
C TYR A 63 6.67 -5.03 10.05
N LYS A 64 6.61 -6.01 10.96
CA LYS A 64 5.48 -6.17 11.88
C LYS A 64 5.30 -4.92 12.74
N GLY A 65 4.06 -4.46 12.86
CA GLY A 65 3.67 -3.30 13.68
C GLY A 65 4.03 -1.94 13.11
N GLU A 66 4.61 -1.85 11.87
CA GLU A 66 4.88 -0.54 11.25
C GLU A 66 3.71 -0.07 10.35
N THR A 67 3.66 1.22 10.16
CA THR A 67 2.91 1.84 9.06
C THR A 67 3.85 2.20 7.94
N PHE A 68 3.80 1.42 6.84
CA PHE A 68 4.58 1.67 5.63
C PHE A 68 3.76 2.52 4.66
N GLY A 69 4.22 3.72 4.35
CA GLY A 69 3.60 4.66 3.42
C GLY A 69 4.01 4.41 1.97
N LEU A 70 3.05 4.39 1.06
CA LEU A 70 3.31 4.36 -0.39
C LEU A 70 2.69 5.60 -1.03
N VAL A 71 3.52 6.52 -1.52
CA VAL A 71 3.09 7.82 -2.04
C VAL A 71 3.53 8.02 -3.49
N GLY A 72 2.79 8.82 -4.24
CA GLY A 72 3.09 9.19 -5.62
C GLY A 72 1.85 9.70 -6.35
N GLU A 73 2.02 10.25 -7.53
CA GLU A 73 0.92 10.75 -8.37
C GLU A 73 -0.09 9.67 -8.75
N SER A 74 -1.29 10.09 -9.16
CA SER A 74 -2.29 9.18 -9.73
C SER A 74 -1.70 8.42 -10.92
N GLY A 75 -1.98 7.12 -11.00
CA GLY A 75 -1.42 6.27 -12.06
C GLY A 75 0.03 5.81 -11.85
N SER A 76 0.69 6.14 -10.73
CA SER A 76 2.06 5.66 -10.45
C SER A 76 2.18 4.16 -10.15
N GLY A 77 1.06 3.45 -9.95
CA GLY A 77 1.03 1.98 -9.71
C GLY A 77 0.70 1.55 -8.28
N LYS A 78 0.45 2.47 -7.34
CA LYS A 78 0.19 2.19 -5.91
C LYS A 78 -0.95 1.20 -5.67
N THR A 79 -2.13 1.51 -6.20
CA THR A 79 -3.30 0.61 -6.14
C THR A 79 -3.06 -0.72 -6.88
N THR A 80 -2.20 -0.70 -7.90
CA THR A 80 -1.87 -1.91 -8.67
C THR A 80 -1.10 -2.92 -7.82
N ILE A 81 -0.08 -2.47 -7.08
CA ILE A 81 0.70 -3.35 -6.20
C ILE A 81 -0.12 -3.79 -4.99
N SER A 82 -0.94 -2.93 -4.37
CA SER A 82 -1.80 -3.33 -3.26
C SER A 82 -2.80 -4.43 -3.67
N ARG A 83 -3.39 -4.31 -4.86
CA ARG A 83 -4.26 -5.35 -5.44
C ARG A 83 -3.52 -6.64 -5.79
N ALA A 84 -2.22 -6.58 -6.07
CA ALA A 84 -1.43 -7.79 -6.26
C ALA A 84 -1.16 -8.49 -4.91
N ILE A 85 -0.91 -7.75 -3.85
CA ILE A 85 -0.70 -8.30 -2.50
C ILE A 85 -1.93 -9.10 -2.03
N ILE A 86 -3.15 -8.63 -2.28
CA ILE A 86 -4.39 -9.37 -1.94
C ILE A 86 -4.80 -10.41 -3.01
N GLY A 87 -3.98 -10.59 -4.06
CA GLY A 87 -4.19 -11.61 -5.09
C GLY A 87 -5.26 -11.28 -6.13
N ILE A 88 -5.67 -10.01 -6.29
CA ILE A 88 -6.54 -9.53 -7.38
C ILE A 88 -5.75 -9.42 -8.68
N ASN A 89 -4.59 -8.75 -8.64
CA ASN A 89 -3.70 -8.65 -9.78
C ASN A 89 -2.65 -9.75 -9.73
N ARG A 90 -2.27 -10.29 -10.90
CA ARG A 90 -1.18 -11.26 -11.00
C ARG A 90 0.14 -10.56 -11.30
N LEU A 91 1.22 -11.07 -10.71
CA LEU A 91 2.56 -10.66 -11.11
C LEU A 91 2.87 -11.21 -12.49
N HIS A 92 3.57 -10.40 -13.30
CA HIS A 92 4.23 -10.85 -14.53
C HIS A 92 5.56 -11.53 -14.20
N ARG A 93 6.31 -10.96 -13.22
CA ARG A 93 7.57 -11.47 -12.68
C ARG A 93 7.65 -11.11 -11.20
N GLY A 94 8.50 -11.80 -10.45
CA GLY A 94 8.76 -11.51 -9.05
C GLY A 94 7.99 -12.39 -8.08
N ALA A 95 8.05 -12.03 -6.82
CA ALA A 95 7.38 -12.73 -5.73
C ALA A 95 6.84 -11.76 -4.68
N ILE A 96 5.85 -12.20 -3.93
CA ILE A 96 5.32 -11.52 -2.73
C ILE A 96 5.33 -12.56 -1.61
N TYR A 97 6.07 -12.29 -0.56
CA TYR A 97 6.14 -13.13 0.63
C TYR A 97 5.35 -12.49 1.76
N PHE A 98 4.49 -13.28 2.40
CA PHE A 98 3.76 -12.90 3.60
C PHE A 98 4.08 -13.89 4.70
N ASN A 99 4.55 -13.41 5.86
CA ASN A 99 5.11 -14.27 6.91
C ASN A 99 6.12 -15.30 6.35
N GLY A 100 6.95 -14.89 5.39
CA GLY A 100 7.96 -15.73 4.74
C GLY A 100 7.42 -16.67 3.67
N GLU A 101 6.11 -16.81 3.45
CA GLU A 101 5.53 -17.69 2.43
C GLU A 101 5.19 -16.92 1.15
N ASN A 102 5.55 -17.47 -0.02
CA ASN A 102 5.27 -16.87 -1.33
C ASN A 102 3.78 -16.97 -1.68
N ILE A 103 3.04 -15.88 -1.48
CA ILE A 103 1.58 -15.80 -1.74
C ILE A 103 1.24 -15.47 -3.21
N ALA A 104 2.21 -15.11 -4.04
CA ALA A 104 1.99 -14.84 -5.46
C ALA A 104 1.88 -16.12 -6.31
N LYS A 105 2.31 -17.25 -5.77
CA LYS A 105 2.19 -18.59 -6.39
C LYS A 105 0.81 -19.20 -6.16
N LYS A 106 0.59 -20.36 -6.81
CA LYS A 106 -0.63 -21.17 -6.60
C LYS A 106 -0.58 -21.78 -5.19
N LEU A 107 -1.39 -21.23 -4.29
CA LEU A 107 -1.56 -21.74 -2.92
C LEU A 107 -2.62 -22.83 -2.85
N SER A 108 -2.51 -23.72 -1.84
CA SER A 108 -3.61 -24.60 -1.43
C SER A 108 -4.82 -23.78 -0.97
N LYS A 109 -6.01 -24.40 -0.97
CA LYS A 109 -7.24 -23.72 -0.52
C LYS A 109 -7.12 -23.20 0.92
N ALA A 110 -6.50 -23.97 1.82
CA ALA A 110 -6.30 -23.60 3.22
C ALA A 110 -5.38 -22.37 3.34
N LYS A 111 -4.19 -22.40 2.75
CA LYS A 111 -3.23 -21.28 2.77
C LYS A 111 -3.79 -20.01 2.12
N LYS A 112 -4.56 -20.16 1.04
CA LYS A 112 -5.26 -19.03 0.41
C LYS A 112 -6.30 -18.40 1.34
N MET A 113 -7.02 -19.19 2.12
CA MET A 113 -7.98 -18.68 3.11
C MET A 113 -7.27 -17.99 4.28
N GLU A 114 -6.16 -18.55 4.74
CA GLU A 114 -5.31 -17.96 5.78
C GLU A 114 -4.77 -16.59 5.36
N ALA A 115 -4.13 -16.50 4.19
CA ALA A 115 -3.66 -15.24 3.64
C ALA A 115 -4.79 -14.20 3.48
N LYS A 116 -5.97 -14.61 3.01
CA LYS A 116 -7.14 -13.73 2.89
C LYS A 116 -7.67 -13.23 4.23
N LYS A 117 -7.59 -14.05 5.29
CA LYS A 117 -7.95 -13.63 6.63
C LYS A 117 -6.93 -12.65 7.19
N ALA A 118 -5.63 -12.95 7.03
CA ALA A 118 -4.55 -12.18 7.60
C ALA A 118 -4.32 -10.83 6.89
N ILE A 119 -4.68 -10.70 5.61
CA ILE A 119 -4.52 -9.47 4.82
C ILE A 119 -5.88 -8.90 4.46
N GLN A 120 -6.21 -7.71 4.95
CA GLN A 120 -7.47 -7.03 4.68
C GLN A 120 -7.25 -5.67 3.99
N MET A 121 -8.28 -5.18 3.32
CA MET A 121 -8.20 -3.93 2.57
C MET A 121 -9.30 -2.94 2.99
N ILE A 122 -8.89 -1.70 3.24
CA ILE A 122 -9.77 -0.54 3.36
C ILE A 122 -9.72 0.19 2.02
N PHE A 123 -10.87 0.30 1.37
CA PHE A 123 -10.96 0.83 0.00
C PHE A 123 -11.07 2.37 -0.01
N GLN A 124 -10.71 2.95 -1.13
CA GLN A 124 -10.73 4.39 -1.41
C GLN A 124 -12.14 4.99 -1.35
N ASP A 125 -13.12 4.30 -1.95
CA ASP A 125 -14.52 4.71 -1.97
C ASP A 125 -15.35 3.81 -1.05
N PRO A 126 -15.73 4.31 0.14
CA PRO A 126 -16.55 3.54 1.06
C PRO A 126 -17.95 3.24 0.50
N ALA A 127 -18.53 4.14 -0.31
CA ALA A 127 -19.85 3.93 -0.90
C ALA A 127 -19.81 2.78 -1.92
N ALA A 128 -18.86 2.78 -2.83
CA ALA A 128 -18.70 1.71 -3.82
C ALA A 128 -18.28 0.35 -3.20
N SER A 129 -17.72 0.36 -1.98
CA SER A 129 -17.21 -0.85 -1.34
C SER A 129 -18.21 -1.56 -0.41
N LEU A 130 -19.30 -0.90 -0.03
CA LEU A 130 -20.34 -1.45 0.86
C LEU A 130 -21.52 -1.95 0.03
N ASN A 131 -22.13 -3.05 0.46
CA ASN A 131 -23.34 -3.56 -0.16
C ASN A 131 -24.54 -2.75 0.32
N GLU A 132 -25.08 -1.87 -0.52
CA GLU A 132 -26.23 -0.99 -0.19
C GLU A 132 -27.54 -1.75 0.16
N ARG A 133 -27.62 -3.05 -0.15
CA ARG A 133 -28.76 -3.91 0.13
C ARG A 133 -28.62 -4.71 1.45
N ALA A 134 -27.49 -4.60 2.12
CA ALA A 134 -27.22 -5.27 3.38
C ALA A 134 -27.20 -4.26 4.52
N ASN A 135 -27.69 -4.65 5.70
CA ASN A 135 -27.56 -3.86 6.90
C ASN A 135 -26.12 -3.90 7.44
N ILE A 136 -25.80 -2.98 8.33
CA ILE A 136 -24.45 -2.82 8.86
C ILE A 136 -24.00 -4.06 9.67
N ASP A 137 -24.92 -4.73 10.39
CA ASP A 137 -24.59 -5.98 11.08
C ASP A 137 -24.04 -7.05 10.11
N TYR A 138 -24.74 -7.26 8.99
CA TYR A 138 -24.29 -8.22 7.98
C TYR A 138 -22.96 -7.80 7.37
N ILE A 139 -22.80 -6.53 6.99
CA ILE A 139 -21.57 -6.01 6.35
C ILE A 139 -20.35 -6.23 7.26
N ILE A 140 -20.45 -5.90 8.55
CA ILE A 140 -19.36 -6.09 9.52
C ILE A 140 -19.13 -7.57 9.77
N SER A 141 -20.21 -8.35 9.92
CA SER A 141 -20.12 -9.78 10.26
C SER A 141 -19.72 -10.68 9.11
N GLU A 142 -19.76 -10.22 7.85
CA GLU A 142 -19.50 -11.05 6.68
C GLU A 142 -18.16 -11.82 6.77
N GLY A 143 -17.09 -11.15 7.19
CA GLY A 143 -15.79 -11.78 7.42
C GLY A 143 -15.84 -12.84 8.52
N LEU A 144 -16.58 -12.59 9.61
CA LEU A 144 -16.74 -13.56 10.70
C LEU A 144 -17.43 -14.84 10.23
N TYR A 145 -18.46 -14.73 9.37
CA TYR A 145 -19.13 -15.89 8.76
C TYR A 145 -18.22 -16.64 7.80
N ASN A 146 -17.58 -15.93 6.88
CA ASN A 146 -16.74 -16.50 5.83
C ASN A 146 -15.54 -17.27 6.38
N PHE A 147 -14.93 -16.79 7.45
CA PHE A 147 -13.78 -17.42 8.12
C PHE A 147 -14.15 -18.25 9.35
N LYS A 148 -15.46 -18.40 9.68
CA LYS A 148 -15.98 -19.18 10.80
C LYS A 148 -15.32 -18.79 12.14
N LEU A 149 -15.29 -17.48 12.46
CA LEU A 149 -14.57 -16.92 13.60
C LEU A 149 -15.42 -16.79 14.88
N PHE A 150 -16.53 -17.50 14.98
CA PHE A 150 -17.37 -17.57 16.17
C PHE A 150 -18.07 -18.93 16.25
N LYS A 151 -18.47 -19.33 17.45
CA LYS A 151 -19.19 -20.57 17.73
C LYS A 151 -20.67 -20.33 18.01
N THR A 152 -21.01 -19.19 18.63
CA THR A 152 -22.39 -18.84 18.99
C THR A 152 -22.74 -17.44 18.45
N PRO A 153 -24.04 -17.13 18.25
CA PRO A 153 -24.50 -15.79 17.88
C PRO A 153 -24.04 -14.70 18.85
N GLU A 154 -23.97 -15.01 20.15
CA GLU A 154 -23.56 -14.09 21.22
C GLU A 154 -22.07 -13.74 21.07
N GLU A 155 -21.22 -14.73 20.76
CA GLU A 155 -19.78 -14.50 20.49
C GLU A 155 -19.59 -13.59 19.28
N ARG A 156 -20.36 -13.79 18.21
CA ARG A 156 -20.35 -12.92 17.03
C ARG A 156 -20.72 -11.48 17.41
N LEU A 157 -21.84 -11.30 18.11
CA LEU A 157 -22.31 -9.98 18.51
C LEU A 157 -21.30 -9.27 19.43
N LYS A 158 -20.66 -9.99 20.35
CA LYS A 158 -19.61 -9.43 21.21
C LYS A 158 -18.44 -8.87 20.37
N LYS A 159 -18.00 -9.59 19.33
CA LYS A 159 -16.96 -9.10 18.41
C LYS A 159 -17.42 -7.87 17.63
N VAL A 160 -18.66 -7.87 17.16
CA VAL A 160 -19.26 -6.74 16.43
C VAL A 160 -19.39 -5.51 17.32
N TYR A 161 -19.90 -5.64 18.55
CA TYR A 161 -19.99 -4.52 19.46
C TYR A 161 -18.63 -3.93 19.84
N LYS A 162 -17.63 -4.79 20.06
CA LYS A 162 -16.26 -4.35 20.33
C LYS A 162 -15.71 -3.49 19.20
N ILE A 163 -15.84 -3.94 17.94
CA ILE A 163 -15.33 -3.17 16.83
C ILE A 163 -16.12 -1.89 16.57
N LEU A 164 -17.44 -1.86 16.81
CA LEU A 164 -18.24 -0.64 16.72
C LEU A 164 -17.75 0.43 17.69
N GLU A 165 -17.51 0.06 18.95
CA GLU A 165 -16.96 0.96 19.96
C GLU A 165 -15.62 1.54 19.52
N GLU A 166 -14.70 0.69 19.02
CA GLU A 166 -13.37 1.11 18.57
C GLU A 166 -13.42 2.11 17.40
N VAL A 167 -14.37 1.95 16.48
CA VAL A 167 -14.54 2.90 15.36
C VAL A 167 -15.51 4.04 15.67
N SER A 168 -15.98 4.16 16.94
CA SER A 168 -16.93 5.19 17.39
C SER A 168 -18.25 5.17 16.61
N LEU A 169 -18.83 3.98 16.45
CA LEU A 169 -20.19 3.74 15.97
C LEU A 169 -21.05 3.20 17.11
N LEU A 170 -22.37 3.41 17.03
CA LEU A 170 -23.32 2.99 18.06
C LEU A 170 -23.94 1.62 17.71
N PRO A 171 -24.33 0.80 18.72
CA PRO A 171 -25.01 -0.48 18.51
C PRO A 171 -26.29 -0.38 17.66
N GLU A 172 -27.06 0.69 17.82
CA GLU A 172 -28.28 0.96 17.04
C GLU A 172 -28.06 1.15 15.55
N HIS A 173 -26.80 1.41 15.13
CA HIS A 173 -26.43 1.49 13.72
C HIS A 173 -26.50 0.15 13.00
N LEU A 174 -26.47 -0.99 13.70
CA LEU A 174 -26.41 -2.33 13.11
C LEU A 174 -27.62 -2.67 12.22
N SER A 175 -28.81 -2.15 12.55
CA SER A 175 -30.03 -2.40 11.79
C SER A 175 -30.17 -1.52 10.55
N ARG A 176 -29.37 -0.45 10.44
CA ARG A 176 -29.44 0.53 9.35
C ARG A 176 -28.67 0.06 8.10
N TYR A 177 -28.87 0.78 7.00
CA TYR A 177 -28.24 0.52 5.70
C TYR A 177 -27.20 1.60 5.37
N PRO A 178 -26.21 1.32 4.49
CA PRO A 178 -25.13 2.26 4.16
C PRO A 178 -25.59 3.65 3.71
N HIS A 179 -26.67 3.73 2.93
CA HIS A 179 -27.20 5.00 2.44
C HIS A 179 -27.73 5.96 3.53
N GLU A 180 -27.97 5.46 4.75
CA GLU A 180 -28.40 6.26 5.92
C GLU A 180 -27.23 6.94 6.65
N PHE A 181 -25.98 6.74 6.19
CA PHE A 181 -24.78 7.22 6.87
C PHE A 181 -24.02 8.27 6.06
N SER A 182 -23.34 9.18 6.77
CA SER A 182 -22.41 10.13 6.16
C SER A 182 -21.19 9.41 5.57
N GLY A 183 -20.44 10.08 4.68
CA GLY A 183 -19.22 9.53 4.10
C GLY A 183 -18.20 9.07 5.13
N GLY A 184 -17.99 9.87 6.20
CA GLY A 184 -17.10 9.50 7.30
C GLY A 184 -17.58 8.31 8.11
N GLN A 185 -18.90 8.18 8.34
CA GLN A 185 -19.47 7.02 9.00
C GLN A 185 -19.36 5.76 8.13
N ARG A 186 -19.61 5.86 6.82
CA ARG A 186 -19.40 4.75 5.87
C ARG A 186 -17.94 4.28 5.88
N GLN A 187 -16.99 5.23 5.95
CA GLN A 187 -15.57 4.88 6.07
C GLN A 187 -15.27 4.12 7.37
N ARG A 188 -15.85 4.54 8.50
CA ARG A 188 -15.73 3.82 9.79
C ARG A 188 -16.32 2.41 9.71
N ILE A 189 -17.45 2.23 9.00
CA ILE A 189 -18.04 0.90 8.73
C ILE A 189 -17.07 0.05 7.90
N GLY A 190 -16.45 0.60 6.85
CA GLY A 190 -15.44 -0.07 6.04
C GLY A 190 -14.21 -0.49 6.86
N ILE A 191 -13.76 0.37 7.78
CA ILE A 191 -12.68 0.06 8.74
C ILE A 191 -13.11 -1.07 9.67
N ALA A 192 -14.31 -0.99 10.26
CA ALA A 192 -14.85 -2.04 11.15
C ALA A 192 -14.92 -3.39 10.44
N ARG A 193 -15.43 -3.44 9.20
CA ARG A 193 -15.48 -4.64 8.37
C ARG A 193 -14.10 -5.27 8.17
N ALA A 194 -13.08 -4.45 7.90
CA ALA A 194 -11.72 -4.94 7.70
C ALA A 194 -11.09 -5.47 9.00
N LEU A 195 -11.37 -4.83 10.15
CA LEU A 195 -10.67 -5.11 11.41
C LEU A 195 -11.37 -6.10 12.33
N VAL A 196 -12.66 -6.40 12.12
CA VAL A 196 -13.42 -7.33 12.98
C VAL A 196 -12.86 -8.76 12.98
N ILE A 197 -12.16 -9.15 11.92
CA ILE A 197 -11.52 -10.46 11.76
C ILE A 197 -10.08 -10.50 12.29
N GLU A 198 -9.59 -9.40 12.87
CA GLU A 198 -8.26 -9.26 13.46
C GLU A 198 -7.12 -9.62 12.48
N PRO A 199 -6.97 -8.85 11.38
CA PRO A 199 -5.92 -9.09 10.39
C PRO A 199 -4.53 -8.72 10.91
N GLU A 200 -3.48 -9.29 10.31
CA GLU A 200 -2.09 -8.94 10.58
C GLU A 200 -1.63 -7.74 9.72
N LEU A 201 -2.11 -7.65 8.48
CA LEU A 201 -1.80 -6.58 7.53
C LEU A 201 -3.07 -5.91 7.02
N VAL A 202 -3.11 -4.59 7.07
CA VAL A 202 -4.20 -3.79 6.51
C VAL A 202 -3.65 -2.92 5.37
N LEU A 203 -4.19 -3.13 4.17
CA LEU A 203 -3.92 -2.30 3.01
C LEU A 203 -4.92 -1.15 2.98
N ALA A 204 -4.51 0.06 3.31
CA ALA A 204 -5.35 1.26 3.30
C ALA A 204 -5.11 2.03 1.99
N ASP A 205 -5.94 1.74 0.97
CA ASP A 205 -5.82 2.34 -0.36
C ASP A 205 -6.60 3.66 -0.42
N GLU A 206 -5.91 4.78 -0.25
CA GLU A 206 -6.45 6.15 -0.20
C GLU A 206 -7.68 6.29 0.72
N PRO A 207 -7.66 5.82 1.97
CA PRO A 207 -8.84 5.63 2.83
C PRO A 207 -9.54 6.93 3.24
N ILE A 208 -9.01 8.09 2.86
CA ILE A 208 -9.52 9.40 3.28
C ILE A 208 -9.67 10.37 2.11
N SER A 209 -9.36 9.97 0.88
CA SER A 209 -9.34 10.87 -0.29
C SER A 209 -10.73 11.45 -0.62
N ALA A 210 -11.79 10.67 -0.41
CA ALA A 210 -13.18 11.04 -0.68
C ALA A 210 -13.86 11.79 0.49
N LEU A 211 -13.13 12.11 1.58
CA LEU A 211 -13.70 12.72 2.78
C LEU A 211 -13.37 14.22 2.88
N ASP A 212 -14.23 14.99 3.57
CA ASP A 212 -13.99 16.38 3.93
C ASP A 212 -12.80 16.52 4.89
N VAL A 213 -12.12 17.68 4.89
CA VAL A 213 -10.90 17.94 5.64
C VAL A 213 -11.01 17.60 7.12
N SER A 214 -12.11 18.01 7.78
CA SER A 214 -12.34 17.75 9.21
C SER A 214 -12.53 16.27 9.51
N ILE A 215 -13.21 15.55 8.63
CA ILE A 215 -13.46 14.10 8.75
C ILE A 215 -12.18 13.31 8.46
N ARG A 216 -11.35 13.76 7.49
CA ARG A 216 -10.04 13.15 7.22
C ARG A 216 -9.17 13.05 8.48
N ALA A 217 -9.06 14.14 9.23
CA ALA A 217 -8.27 14.16 10.46
C ALA A 217 -8.80 13.16 11.51
N GLN A 218 -10.12 13.07 11.66
CA GLN A 218 -10.73 12.10 12.58
C GLN A 218 -10.44 10.65 12.19
N VAL A 219 -10.57 10.31 10.89
CA VAL A 219 -10.30 8.94 10.39
C VAL A 219 -8.81 8.61 10.48
N LEU A 220 -7.90 9.55 10.20
CA LEU A 220 -6.46 9.35 10.38
C LEU A 220 -6.10 9.08 11.84
N ASN A 221 -6.64 9.88 12.76
CA ASN A 221 -6.42 9.68 14.19
C ASN A 221 -6.97 8.33 14.66
N LEU A 222 -8.13 7.92 14.15
CA LEU A 222 -8.70 6.61 14.44
C LEU A 222 -7.77 5.48 13.96
N LEU A 223 -7.29 5.53 12.71
CA LEU A 223 -6.37 4.51 12.16
C LEU A 223 -5.07 4.45 12.95
N LYS A 224 -4.50 5.61 13.34
CA LYS A 224 -3.29 5.68 14.16
C LYS A 224 -3.51 5.14 15.58
N LYS A 225 -4.66 5.41 16.19
CA LYS A 225 -5.07 4.82 17.48
C LYS A 225 -5.13 3.29 17.38
N LEU A 226 -5.87 2.77 16.40
CA LEU A 226 -6.05 1.33 16.20
C LEU A 226 -4.72 0.61 15.90
N GLN A 227 -3.82 1.25 15.15
CA GLN A 227 -2.47 0.73 14.88
C GLN A 227 -1.70 0.50 16.20
N ARG A 228 -1.71 1.49 17.10
CA ARG A 228 -1.00 1.41 18.38
C ARG A 228 -1.64 0.40 19.33
N GLU A 229 -2.96 0.44 19.48
CA GLU A 229 -3.68 -0.39 20.45
C GLU A 229 -3.69 -1.88 20.06
N ARG A 230 -3.69 -2.19 18.76
CA ARG A 230 -3.74 -3.55 18.23
C ARG A 230 -2.43 -4.05 17.63
N SER A 231 -1.36 -3.23 17.66
CA SER A 231 -0.08 -3.51 16.97
C SER A 231 -0.26 -3.89 15.51
N LEU A 232 -1.20 -3.23 14.81
CA LEU A 232 -1.51 -3.51 13.41
C LEU A 232 -0.34 -3.09 12.51
N THR A 233 -0.16 -3.83 11.43
CA THR A 233 0.74 -3.42 10.34
C THR A 233 -0.09 -2.80 9.22
N TYR A 234 0.31 -1.63 8.73
CA TYR A 234 -0.34 -0.96 7.60
C TYR A 234 0.56 -0.85 6.38
N LEU A 235 -0.01 -1.10 5.19
CA LEU A 235 0.45 -0.47 3.95
C LEU A 235 -0.53 0.67 3.66
N PHE A 236 -0.10 1.90 3.91
CA PHE A 236 -0.92 3.10 3.75
C PHE A 236 -0.61 3.80 2.43
N ILE A 237 -1.58 3.88 1.54
CA ILE A 237 -1.45 4.51 0.22
C ILE A 237 -2.15 5.86 0.24
N ALA A 238 -1.44 6.90 -0.18
CA ALA A 238 -2.01 8.22 -0.45
C ALA A 238 -1.27 8.91 -1.60
N HIS A 239 -1.89 9.93 -2.17
CA HIS A 239 -1.25 10.83 -3.13
C HIS A 239 -0.65 12.08 -2.45
N ASP A 240 -1.02 12.35 -1.19
CA ASP A 240 -0.55 13.50 -0.40
C ASP A 240 0.54 13.06 0.58
N LEU A 241 1.74 13.60 0.40
CA LEU A 241 2.92 13.30 1.21
C LEU A 241 2.77 13.81 2.66
N SER A 242 1.97 14.88 2.90
CA SER A 242 1.72 15.39 4.26
C SER A 242 0.97 14.36 5.12
N ILE A 243 -0.01 13.68 4.52
CA ILE A 243 -0.79 12.64 5.17
C ILE A 243 0.11 11.45 5.50
N ILE A 244 0.92 11.03 4.53
CA ILE A 244 1.86 9.91 4.68
C ILE A 244 2.88 10.22 5.77
N ARG A 245 3.45 11.44 5.81
CA ARG A 245 4.34 11.87 6.89
C ARG A 245 3.72 11.74 8.28
N TYR A 246 2.44 12.09 8.40
CA TYR A 246 1.75 12.07 9.70
C TYR A 246 1.54 10.65 10.25
N ILE A 247 1.29 9.68 9.36
CA ILE A 247 0.87 8.33 9.79
C ILE A 247 1.99 7.29 9.66
N SER A 248 2.98 7.48 8.77
CA SER A 248 3.92 6.43 8.37
C SER A 248 5.26 6.51 9.07
N ASP A 249 5.81 5.36 9.43
CA ASP A 249 7.16 5.20 9.96
C ASP A 249 8.19 5.25 8.83
N ARG A 250 7.94 4.51 7.75
CA ARG A 250 8.76 4.50 6.53
C ARG A 250 7.91 4.79 5.30
N ILE A 251 8.55 5.37 4.28
CA ILE A 251 7.88 5.82 3.05
C ILE A 251 8.61 5.30 1.83
N ALA A 252 7.85 4.76 0.85
CA ALA A 252 8.30 4.57 -0.51
C ALA A 252 7.60 5.57 -1.44
N VAL A 253 8.39 6.32 -2.20
CA VAL A 253 7.92 7.26 -3.21
C VAL A 253 7.88 6.56 -4.56
N MET A 254 6.71 6.53 -5.19
CA MET A 254 6.47 5.79 -6.41
C MET A 254 6.18 6.72 -7.60
N HIS A 255 6.89 6.53 -8.71
CA HIS A 255 6.69 7.28 -9.96
C HIS A 255 6.74 6.34 -11.16
N LYS A 256 5.74 6.42 -12.04
CA LYS A 256 5.63 5.65 -13.30
C LYS A 256 5.96 4.15 -13.15
N GLY A 257 5.47 3.53 -12.08
CA GLY A 257 5.66 2.10 -11.83
C GLY A 257 6.94 1.72 -11.11
N TYR A 258 7.80 2.66 -10.73
CA TYR A 258 9.05 2.42 -10.00
C TYR A 258 9.00 3.05 -8.61
N ILE A 259 9.64 2.42 -7.63
CA ILE A 259 9.99 3.09 -6.38
C ILE A 259 11.24 3.91 -6.66
N VAL A 260 11.16 5.24 -6.52
CA VAL A 260 12.28 6.14 -6.80
C VAL A 260 13.06 6.52 -5.54
N GLU A 261 12.42 6.45 -4.38
CA GLU A 261 13.07 6.69 -3.10
C GLU A 261 12.32 5.94 -1.99
N LEU A 262 13.04 5.34 -1.03
CA LEU A 262 12.51 4.62 0.13
C LEU A 262 13.38 4.92 1.36
N GLY A 263 12.76 5.13 2.50
CA GLY A 263 13.46 5.37 3.76
C GLY A 263 12.53 5.71 4.91
N GLU A 264 13.09 6.11 6.03
CA GLU A 264 12.32 6.63 7.16
C GLU A 264 11.54 7.89 6.77
N SER A 265 10.30 8.00 7.26
CA SER A 265 9.40 9.10 6.92
C SER A 265 10.05 10.47 7.15
N GLN A 266 10.70 10.65 8.31
CA GLN A 266 11.35 11.90 8.66
C GLN A 266 12.50 12.25 7.70
N ASP A 267 13.28 11.27 7.27
CA ASP A 267 14.39 11.46 6.35
C ASP A 267 13.94 11.83 4.93
N ILE A 268 12.93 11.12 4.43
CA ILE A 268 12.35 11.42 3.10
C ILE A 268 11.82 12.86 3.06
N TYR A 269 11.22 13.31 4.16
CA TYR A 269 10.64 14.64 4.23
C TYR A 269 11.68 15.75 4.42
N SER A 270 12.67 15.57 5.31
CA SER A 270 13.64 16.61 5.64
C SER A 270 14.80 16.68 4.65
N ASN A 271 15.23 15.56 4.08
CA ASN A 271 16.37 15.46 3.18
C ASN A 271 16.05 14.60 1.93
N PRO A 272 15.09 15.01 1.09
CA PRO A 272 14.79 14.27 -0.13
C PRO A 272 15.99 14.25 -1.07
N ILE A 273 16.28 13.07 -1.67
CA ILE A 273 17.41 12.93 -2.59
C ILE A 273 16.92 12.94 -4.03
N HIS A 274 15.99 12.04 -4.38
CA HIS A 274 15.51 11.93 -5.75
C HIS A 274 14.78 13.20 -6.21
N PRO A 275 15.05 13.75 -7.41
CA PRO A 275 14.43 15.01 -7.87
C PRO A 275 12.89 14.97 -7.90
N TYR A 276 12.29 13.82 -8.18
CA TYR A 276 10.84 13.66 -8.12
C TYR A 276 10.30 13.83 -6.68
N THR A 277 10.99 13.28 -5.68
CA THR A 277 10.61 13.45 -4.27
C THR A 277 10.71 14.91 -3.86
N LYS A 278 11.78 15.61 -4.27
CA LYS A 278 11.94 17.07 -4.06
C LYS A 278 10.77 17.84 -4.67
N ALA A 279 10.42 17.56 -5.92
CA ALA A 279 9.30 18.20 -6.61
C ALA A 279 7.95 17.92 -5.93
N LEU A 280 7.71 16.66 -5.51
CA LEU A 280 6.48 16.29 -4.81
C LEU A 280 6.32 17.04 -3.47
N LEU A 281 7.42 17.25 -2.74
CA LEU A 281 7.43 18.02 -1.49
C LEU A 281 7.16 19.50 -1.70
N THR A 282 7.62 20.10 -2.82
CA THR A 282 7.34 21.51 -3.12
C THR A 282 5.89 21.78 -3.47
N ALA A 283 5.13 20.74 -3.84
CA ALA A 283 3.71 20.85 -4.15
C ALA A 283 2.80 20.87 -2.89
N ILE A 284 3.35 20.58 -1.70
CA ILE A 284 2.60 20.59 -0.44
C ILE A 284 2.32 22.04 0.01
N PRO A 285 1.04 22.46 0.19
CA PRO A 285 0.71 23.75 0.76
C PRO A 285 1.23 23.86 2.19
N GLN A 286 1.97 24.92 2.52
CA GLN A 286 2.31 25.18 3.92
C GLN A 286 1.21 25.99 4.60
N PRO A 287 0.91 25.70 5.88
CA PRO A 287 -0.16 26.40 6.61
C PRO A 287 0.16 27.86 6.96
N ASP A 288 1.41 28.31 6.80
CA ASP A 288 1.80 29.69 7.16
C ASP A 288 1.42 30.67 6.04
N PRO A 289 0.41 31.59 6.29
CA PRO A 289 0.01 32.61 5.33
C PRO A 289 1.12 33.62 5.01
N LYS A 290 2.13 33.77 5.89
CA LYS A 290 3.27 34.68 5.73
C LYS A 290 4.35 34.13 4.79
N SER A 291 4.33 32.84 4.48
CA SER A 291 5.27 32.19 3.56
C SER A 291 4.86 32.30 2.09
N LYS A 292 3.97 33.24 1.73
CA LYS A 292 3.51 33.53 0.36
C LYS A 292 4.58 34.12 -0.58
N GLY A 293 5.86 34.17 -0.17
CA GLY A 293 6.98 34.55 -1.04
C GLY A 293 7.30 33.43 -2.04
N ASP A 294 7.12 33.72 -3.31
CA ASP A 294 7.73 33.15 -4.53
C ASP A 294 8.20 31.67 -4.50
N ARG A 295 7.32 30.75 -4.06
CA ARG A 295 7.61 29.33 -4.27
C ARG A 295 7.34 28.94 -5.69
N ILE A 296 8.40 28.83 -6.46
CA ILE A 296 8.38 28.20 -7.77
C ILE A 296 8.00 26.73 -7.54
N ARG A 297 6.79 26.33 -7.94
CA ARG A 297 6.41 24.92 -7.99
C ARG A 297 7.37 24.22 -8.94
N VAL A 298 8.24 23.39 -8.39
CA VAL A 298 9.19 22.62 -9.20
C VAL A 298 8.39 21.53 -9.91
N VAL A 299 8.22 21.69 -11.21
CA VAL A 299 7.65 20.62 -12.05
C VAL A 299 8.77 19.63 -12.32
N TYR A 300 8.60 18.39 -11.86
CA TYR A 300 9.57 17.34 -12.16
C TYR A 300 9.57 17.01 -13.65
N ASN A 301 10.74 17.17 -14.25
CA ASN A 301 11.00 16.69 -15.60
C ASN A 301 11.99 15.52 -15.50
N GLN A 302 11.53 14.33 -15.87
CA GLN A 302 12.37 13.13 -15.86
C GLN A 302 13.59 13.26 -16.79
N GLY A 303 13.51 14.11 -17.85
CA GLY A 303 14.57 14.33 -18.81
C GLY A 303 15.05 13.00 -19.43
N ASN A 304 16.37 12.80 -19.42
CA ASN A 304 17.01 11.60 -19.96
C ASN A 304 17.16 10.47 -18.93
N ILE A 305 16.55 10.59 -17.73
CA ILE A 305 16.63 9.55 -16.69
C ILE A 305 15.73 8.38 -17.11
N LYS A 306 16.33 7.27 -17.49
CA LYS A 306 15.64 6.03 -17.80
C LYS A 306 15.66 5.13 -16.56
N TYR A 307 14.53 4.95 -15.91
CA TYR A 307 14.44 4.16 -14.67
C TYR A 307 14.84 2.71 -14.85
N GLU A 308 14.61 2.13 -16.04
CA GLU A 308 14.98 0.77 -16.40
C GLU A 308 16.49 0.53 -16.51
N GLU A 309 17.28 1.60 -16.64
CA GLU A 309 18.75 1.57 -16.73
C GLU A 309 19.43 1.91 -15.39
N ASN A 310 18.64 2.21 -14.34
CA ASN A 310 19.12 2.59 -13.02
C ASN A 310 18.90 1.50 -11.99
N GLU A 311 19.72 1.53 -10.94
CA GLU A 311 19.64 0.59 -9.81
C GLU A 311 19.02 1.24 -8.57
N PHE A 312 18.47 0.42 -7.68
CA PHE A 312 17.93 0.86 -6.40
C PHE A 312 19.05 0.75 -5.36
N ILE A 313 19.79 1.85 -5.16
CA ILE A 313 21.02 1.91 -4.39
C ILE A 313 20.74 2.33 -2.95
N GLU A 314 21.33 1.61 -1.99
CA GLU A 314 21.32 1.99 -0.59
C GLU A 314 22.32 3.11 -0.35
N VAL A 315 21.83 4.31 -0.01
CA VAL A 315 22.66 5.51 0.23
C VAL A 315 23.04 5.67 1.70
N LYS A 316 22.29 5.07 2.61
CA LYS A 316 22.57 4.85 4.03
C LYS A 316 21.70 3.69 4.54
N PRO A 317 21.99 3.07 5.69
CA PRO A 317 21.22 1.96 6.22
C PRO A 317 19.71 2.20 6.18
N GLY A 318 18.98 1.36 5.44
CA GLY A 318 17.53 1.43 5.28
C GLY A 318 17.01 2.55 4.35
N ARG A 319 17.90 3.31 3.70
CA ARG A 319 17.53 4.35 2.73
C ARG A 319 18.01 4.06 1.33
N TYR A 320 17.09 3.99 0.41
CA TYR A 320 17.34 3.59 -0.98
C TYR A 320 16.88 4.67 -1.96
N VAL A 321 17.63 4.85 -3.05
CA VAL A 321 17.34 5.81 -4.12
C VAL A 321 17.55 5.12 -5.47
N LEU A 322 16.61 5.30 -6.39
CA LEU A 322 16.73 4.81 -7.76
C LEU A 322 17.62 5.77 -8.57
N GLY A 323 18.78 5.29 -9.00
CA GLY A 323 19.75 6.08 -9.75
C GLY A 323 21.00 5.29 -10.04
N ASN A 324 22.01 5.95 -10.59
CA ASN A 324 23.39 5.51 -10.57
C ASN A 324 24.20 6.38 -9.60
N GLN A 325 25.43 6.01 -9.31
CA GLN A 325 26.24 6.70 -8.32
C GLN A 325 26.47 8.17 -8.67
N GLU A 326 26.74 8.49 -9.93
CA GLU A 326 26.94 9.87 -10.42
C GLU A 326 25.69 10.74 -10.22
N LEU A 327 24.51 10.20 -10.55
CA LEU A 327 23.24 10.90 -10.37
C LEU A 327 22.94 11.15 -8.89
N ILE A 328 23.16 10.17 -8.03
CA ILE A 328 22.89 10.28 -6.59
C ILE A 328 23.83 11.31 -5.95
N GLU A 329 25.12 11.29 -6.27
CA GLU A 329 26.08 12.31 -5.80
C GLU A 329 25.64 13.71 -6.22
N LYS A 330 25.27 13.91 -7.49
CA LYS A 330 24.73 15.18 -8.00
C LYS A 330 23.47 15.64 -7.28
N TRP A 331 22.58 14.72 -6.93
CA TRP A 331 21.31 15.05 -6.24
C TRP A 331 21.50 15.33 -4.74
N THR A 332 22.57 14.81 -4.15
CA THR A 332 22.89 15.01 -2.72
C THR A 332 23.65 16.32 -2.48
N GLN A 333 24.40 16.81 -3.46
CA GLN A 333 25.18 18.04 -3.37
C GLN A 333 24.36 19.34 -3.48
N LYS A 334 23.07 19.29 -3.69
CA LYS A 334 22.12 20.42 -3.77
C LYS A 334 21.07 20.36 -2.67
#